data_085c9368c6b1c6b30d491af9c2132b59
#
_entry.id   085c9368c6b1c6b30d491af9c2132b59
#
_cell.length_a   1.000
_cell.length_b   1.000
_cell.length_c   1.000
_cell.angle_alpha   90.00
_cell.angle_beta   90.00
_cell.angle_gamma   90.00
#
_symmetry.space_group_name_H-M   'P 1'
#
loop_
_entity.id
_entity.type
_entity.pdbx_description
1 polymer ?
#
loop_
_entity_poly.entity_id
_entity_poly.type
_entity_poly.pdbx_seq_one_letter_code
_entity_poly.pdbx_strand_id
1 'polypeptide(L)'
;GLGDVYKRQEHGDSQFIPVSHIQIGGIPVKEYLSIHPEYRDKMDFDKISAEDKVCGFHIVEGKGCTEFGIGAVLSNIARAVMHDEKRILPVSVLLEGEYGEQGVPAGVPCVIGKNGVEEILEISLTEKEKEQLHNSCNVIRGFVEKADQM
;
A
#
# COMPACT_ATOMS: atom_id res chain seq x y z
N GLY A 1 12.56 -10.52 -8.92
CA GLY A 1 11.78 -9.42 -8.40
C GLY A 1 11.00 -9.88 -7.18
N LEU A 2 11.25 -9.29 -6.06
CA LEU A 2 10.38 -9.41 -4.90
C LEU A 2 9.03 -8.82 -5.31
N GLY A 3 7.95 -9.58 -5.14
CA GLY A 3 6.62 -9.12 -5.45
C GLY A 3 6.35 -7.80 -4.77
N ASP A 4 5.76 -6.87 -5.51
CA ASP A 4 5.42 -5.56 -5.00
C ASP A 4 4.46 -5.71 -3.82
N VAL A 5 4.96 -5.49 -2.62
CA VAL A 5 4.14 -5.42 -1.42
C VAL A 5 3.52 -4.03 -1.40
N TYR A 6 2.24 -3.94 -1.74
CA TYR A 6 1.53 -2.67 -1.71
C TYR A 6 1.18 -2.32 -0.27
N LYS A 7 1.83 -1.27 0.24
CA LYS A 7 1.34 -0.60 1.45
C LYS A 7 0.08 0.18 1.11
N ARG A 8 -0.93 0.05 1.94
CA ARG A 8 -2.22 0.71 1.72
C ARG A 8 -2.54 1.64 2.88
N GLN A 9 -3.10 2.78 2.55
CA GLN A 9 -3.82 3.79 3.32
C GLN A 9 -2.96 4.77 4.08
N GLU A 10 -3.26 4.91 5.38
CA GLU A 10 -2.57 5.82 6.27
C GLU A 10 -1.11 5.43 6.37
N HIS A 11 -0.21 6.41 6.42
CA HIS A 11 1.20 6.17 6.67
C HIS A 11 1.48 6.17 8.17
N GLY A 12 0.91 5.20 8.87
CA GLY A 12 0.96 5.09 10.32
C GLY A 12 0.51 3.72 10.83
N ASP A 13 0.01 3.68 12.07
CA ASP A 13 -0.29 2.45 12.80
C ASP A 13 -1.43 1.63 12.18
N SER A 14 -2.35 2.28 11.44
CA SER A 14 -3.47 1.62 10.77
C SER A 14 -3.15 1.03 9.41
N GLN A 15 -1.94 1.24 8.88
CA GLN A 15 -1.51 0.62 7.62
C GLN A 15 -1.51 -0.90 7.72
N PHE A 16 -1.84 -1.60 6.63
CA PHE A 16 -1.81 -3.05 6.57
C PHE A 16 -1.26 -3.56 5.22
N ILE A 17 -0.86 -4.82 5.21
CA ILE A 17 -0.41 -5.52 4.02
C ILE A 17 -1.53 -6.46 3.57
N PRO A 18 -2.07 -6.35 2.33
CA PRO A 18 -3.06 -7.29 1.81
C PRO A 18 -2.38 -8.62 1.48
N VAL A 19 -2.23 -9.48 2.49
CA VAL A 19 -1.53 -10.77 2.39
C VAL A 19 -2.14 -11.67 1.32
N SER A 20 -3.45 -11.53 1.07
CA SER A 20 -4.14 -12.29 0.03
C SER A 20 -3.61 -12.02 -1.39
N HIS A 21 -2.92 -10.89 -1.59
CA HIS A 21 -2.35 -10.47 -2.88
C HIS A 21 -0.83 -10.57 -2.96
N ILE A 22 -0.15 -11.10 -1.92
CA ILE A 22 1.28 -11.37 -1.99
C ILE A 22 1.52 -12.55 -2.94
N GLN A 23 2.46 -12.37 -3.85
CA GLN A 23 2.87 -13.41 -4.80
C GLN A 23 4.38 -13.60 -4.78
N ILE A 24 4.81 -14.83 -4.99
CA ILE A 24 6.22 -15.20 -5.15
C ILE A 24 6.37 -15.82 -6.54
N GLY A 25 7.03 -15.10 -7.45
CA GLY A 25 7.16 -15.57 -8.84
C GLY A 25 5.83 -15.76 -9.56
N GLY A 26 4.78 -14.98 -9.21
CA GLY A 26 3.44 -15.10 -9.77
C GLY A 26 2.55 -16.14 -9.08
N ILE A 27 3.07 -16.89 -8.11
CA ILE A 27 2.31 -17.88 -7.32
C ILE A 27 1.78 -17.18 -6.06
N PRO A 28 0.47 -17.25 -5.76
CA PRO A 28 -0.07 -16.73 -4.50
C PRO A 28 0.69 -17.28 -3.28
N VAL A 29 1.02 -16.44 -2.31
CA VAL A 29 1.88 -16.83 -1.19
C VAL A 29 1.33 -18.01 -0.40
N LYS A 30 0.01 -18.12 -0.25
CA LYS A 30 -0.63 -19.26 0.43
C LYS A 30 -0.38 -20.57 -0.32
N GLU A 31 -0.45 -20.55 -1.64
CA GLU A 31 -0.15 -21.70 -2.49
C GLU A 31 1.35 -22.03 -2.44
N TYR A 32 2.22 -21.01 -2.53
CA TYR A 32 3.66 -21.19 -2.42
C TYR A 32 4.05 -21.88 -1.08
N LEU A 33 3.47 -21.44 0.04
CA LEU A 33 3.71 -22.04 1.36
C LEU A 33 3.11 -23.44 1.52
N SER A 34 2.12 -23.82 0.71
CA SER A 34 1.63 -25.22 0.68
C SER A 34 2.58 -26.16 -0.03
N ILE A 35 3.26 -25.66 -1.08
CA ILE A 35 4.27 -26.41 -1.83
C ILE A 35 5.60 -26.46 -1.06
N HIS A 36 5.89 -25.41 -0.30
CA HIS A 36 7.14 -25.21 0.44
C HIS A 36 6.89 -25.03 1.94
N PRO A 37 6.49 -26.10 2.66
CA PRO A 37 6.13 -26.01 4.07
C PRO A 37 7.30 -25.57 4.98
N GLU A 38 8.55 -25.75 4.55
CA GLU A 38 9.76 -25.33 5.28
C GLU A 38 9.92 -23.82 5.44
N TYR A 39 9.15 -23.03 4.67
CA TYR A 39 9.12 -21.57 4.81
C TYR A 39 7.94 -21.06 5.63
N ARG A 40 6.97 -21.90 5.99
CA ARG A 40 5.75 -21.50 6.70
C ARG A 40 6.07 -20.84 8.03
N ASP A 41 6.99 -21.42 8.80
CA ASP A 41 7.38 -20.88 10.12
C ASP A 41 8.31 -19.66 10.02
N LYS A 42 8.86 -19.39 8.83
CA LYS A 42 9.73 -18.24 8.56
C LYS A 42 8.98 -17.03 8.02
N MET A 43 7.76 -17.21 7.52
CA MET A 43 6.91 -16.18 6.96
C MET A 43 5.78 -15.82 7.93
N ASP A 44 6.14 -15.15 9.02
CA ASP A 44 5.20 -14.57 9.95
C ASP A 44 4.73 -13.19 9.42
N PHE A 45 3.56 -13.16 8.80
CA PHE A 45 3.02 -11.94 8.19
C PHE A 45 2.65 -10.87 9.22
N ASP A 46 2.27 -11.25 10.43
CA ASP A 46 1.98 -10.30 11.51
C ASP A 46 3.26 -9.62 11.97
N LYS A 47 4.35 -10.39 12.10
CA LYS A 47 5.67 -9.84 12.41
C LYS A 47 6.20 -8.95 11.28
N ILE A 48 6.10 -9.39 10.02
CA ILE A 48 6.51 -8.59 8.84
C ILE A 48 5.72 -7.28 8.80
N SER A 49 4.41 -7.32 9.06
CA SER A 49 3.57 -6.12 9.08
C SER A 49 3.97 -5.17 10.21
N ALA A 50 4.31 -5.69 11.39
CA ALA A 50 4.78 -4.89 12.50
C ALA A 50 6.15 -4.24 12.21
N GLU A 51 7.10 -4.99 11.65
CA GLU A 51 8.41 -4.46 11.24
C GLU A 51 8.29 -3.40 10.15
N ASP A 52 7.37 -3.58 9.19
CA ASP A 52 7.11 -2.63 8.12
C ASP A 52 6.63 -1.27 8.64
N LYS A 53 5.78 -1.26 9.68
CA LYS A 53 5.29 -0.02 10.31
C LYS A 53 6.42 0.84 10.89
N VAL A 54 7.44 0.23 11.45
CA VAL A 54 8.56 0.93 12.10
C VAL A 54 9.80 1.09 11.22
N CYS A 55 9.81 0.51 10.02
CA CYS A 55 10.96 0.55 9.11
C CYS A 55 11.43 1.99 8.81
N GLY A 56 10.50 2.92 8.60
CA GLY A 56 10.81 4.33 8.38
C GLY A 56 11.54 4.97 9.56
N PHE A 57 11.15 4.65 10.79
CA PHE A 57 11.81 5.15 12.00
C PHE A 57 13.25 4.62 12.13
N HIS A 58 13.48 3.35 11.85
CA HIS A 58 14.82 2.77 11.86
C HIS A 58 15.76 3.45 10.84
N ILE A 59 15.23 3.84 9.67
CA ILE A 59 16.00 4.58 8.68
C ILE A 59 16.36 5.98 9.21
N VAL A 60 15.41 6.67 9.85
CA VAL A 60 15.63 7.99 10.45
C VAL A 60 16.64 7.91 11.58
N GLU A 61 16.55 6.93 12.46
CA GLU A 61 17.52 6.70 13.53
C GLU A 61 18.94 6.44 12.98
N GLY A 62 19.06 5.69 11.87
CA GLY A 62 20.35 5.33 11.29
C GLY A 62 21.03 6.45 10.48
N LYS A 63 20.26 7.29 9.77
CA LYS A 63 20.83 8.30 8.86
C LYS A 63 20.15 9.69 8.92
N GLY A 64 19.21 9.90 9.82
CA GLY A 64 18.55 11.18 10.08
C GLY A 64 17.35 11.51 9.18
N CYS A 65 17.15 10.83 8.06
CA CYS A 65 16.05 11.11 7.12
C CYS A 65 15.71 9.91 6.22
N THR A 66 14.55 9.98 5.51
CA THR A 66 14.06 8.95 4.57
C THR A 66 13.89 9.51 3.14
N GLU A 67 14.88 10.20 2.60
CA GLU A 67 14.76 10.96 1.34
C GLU A 67 15.01 10.13 0.07
N PHE A 68 16.00 9.22 0.06
CA PHE A 68 16.40 8.52 -1.17
C PHE A 68 15.32 7.57 -1.70
N GLY A 69 14.64 6.83 -0.82
CA GLY A 69 13.53 5.96 -1.20
C GLY A 69 12.36 6.75 -1.80
N ILE A 70 12.02 7.88 -1.17
CA ILE A 70 10.97 8.78 -1.66
C ILE A 70 11.36 9.37 -3.01
N GLY A 71 12.61 9.83 -3.18
CA GLY A 71 13.11 10.32 -4.46
C GLY A 71 13.00 9.29 -5.59
N ALA A 72 13.34 8.04 -5.32
CA ALA A 72 13.20 6.94 -6.28
C ALA A 72 11.73 6.68 -6.66
N VAL A 73 10.82 6.68 -5.69
CA VAL A 73 9.37 6.49 -5.93
C VAL A 73 8.81 7.66 -6.75
N LEU A 74 9.12 8.90 -6.39
CA LEU A 74 8.68 10.09 -7.14
C LEU A 74 9.20 10.06 -8.58
N SER A 75 10.47 9.68 -8.80
CA SER A 75 11.06 9.52 -10.12
C SER A 75 10.30 8.48 -10.97
N ASN A 76 9.91 7.34 -10.36
CA ASN A 76 9.13 6.31 -11.05
C ASN A 76 7.73 6.79 -11.44
N ILE A 77 7.05 7.51 -10.56
CA ILE A 77 5.72 8.07 -10.85
C ILE A 77 5.84 9.13 -11.95
N ALA A 78 6.79 10.06 -11.82
CA ALA A 78 7.02 11.10 -12.82
C ALA A 78 7.31 10.50 -14.21
N ARG A 79 8.12 9.45 -14.27
CA ARG A 79 8.40 8.74 -15.53
C ARG A 79 7.16 8.12 -16.13
N ALA A 80 6.32 7.46 -15.31
CA ALA A 80 5.07 6.87 -15.79
C ALA A 80 4.13 7.90 -16.40
N VAL A 81 4.05 9.10 -15.82
CA VAL A 81 3.25 10.22 -16.34
C VAL A 81 3.87 10.78 -17.61
N MET A 82 5.18 11.11 -17.60
CA MET A 82 5.85 11.77 -18.73
C MET A 82 5.91 10.92 -19.99
N HIS A 83 5.99 9.60 -19.83
CA HIS A 83 6.05 8.63 -20.93
C HIS A 83 4.72 7.95 -21.24
N ASP A 84 3.63 8.31 -20.54
CA ASP A 84 2.31 7.68 -20.67
C ASP A 84 2.38 6.15 -20.54
N GLU A 85 3.15 5.66 -19.57
CA GLU A 85 3.48 4.23 -19.45
C GLU A 85 2.29 3.35 -19.08
N LYS A 86 1.17 3.92 -18.60
CA LYS A 86 -0.01 3.17 -18.10
C LYS A 86 0.37 2.12 -17.05
N ARG A 87 1.28 2.49 -16.17
CA ARG A 87 1.76 1.59 -15.11
C ARG A 87 0.77 1.51 -13.97
N ILE A 88 0.64 0.32 -13.41
CA ILE A 88 -0.09 0.11 -12.17
C ILE A 88 0.86 0.41 -11.02
N LEU A 89 0.56 1.48 -10.27
CA LEU A 89 1.34 1.92 -9.12
C LEU A 89 0.40 2.18 -7.93
N PRO A 90 0.83 1.88 -6.69
CA PRO A 90 0.09 2.28 -5.51
C PRO A 90 0.28 3.77 -5.28
N VAL A 91 -0.79 4.53 -5.34
CA VAL A 91 -0.78 5.97 -5.06
C VAL A 91 -1.96 6.34 -4.17
N SER A 92 -1.81 7.44 -3.41
CA SER A 92 -2.90 8.00 -2.64
C SER A 92 -3.84 8.75 -3.57
N VAL A 93 -5.12 8.39 -3.54
CA VAL A 93 -6.19 8.96 -4.37
C VAL A 93 -7.45 9.11 -3.53
N LEU A 94 -8.25 10.13 -3.84
CA LEU A 94 -9.56 10.30 -3.21
C LEU A 94 -10.49 9.19 -3.70
N LEU A 95 -11.01 8.38 -2.78
CA LEU A 95 -11.99 7.35 -3.10
C LEU A 95 -13.38 7.97 -3.19
N GLU A 96 -14.12 7.63 -4.24
CA GLU A 96 -15.46 8.14 -4.53
C GLU A 96 -16.50 7.03 -4.64
N GLY A 97 -16.27 5.91 -3.97
CA GLY A 97 -17.12 4.72 -3.92
C GLY A 97 -16.33 3.41 -3.99
N GLU A 98 -15.10 3.46 -4.48
CA GLU A 98 -14.24 2.29 -4.57
C GLU A 98 -13.98 1.70 -3.19
N TYR A 99 -13.93 0.37 -3.13
CA TYR A 99 -13.82 -0.41 -1.89
C TYR A 99 -14.95 -0.14 -0.88
N GLY A 100 -16.05 0.51 -1.29
CA GLY A 100 -17.12 0.96 -0.40
C GLY A 100 -16.78 2.19 0.42
N GLU A 101 -15.69 2.90 0.09
CA GLU A 101 -15.21 4.09 0.78
C GLU A 101 -15.49 5.34 -0.04
N GLN A 102 -15.83 6.46 0.62
CA GLN A 102 -16.14 7.71 -0.06
C GLN A 102 -15.55 8.92 0.67
N GLY A 103 -15.04 9.88 -0.10
CA GLY A 103 -14.55 11.16 0.42
C GLY A 103 -13.30 11.03 1.29
N VAL A 104 -12.50 9.99 1.10
CA VAL A 104 -11.29 9.75 1.88
C VAL A 104 -10.11 9.42 0.96
N PRO A 105 -8.93 10.05 1.13
CA PRO A 105 -7.73 9.68 0.42
C PRO A 105 -7.17 8.36 0.97
N ALA A 106 -6.89 7.40 0.08
CA ALA A 106 -6.27 6.15 0.47
C ALA A 106 -5.28 5.66 -0.58
N GLY A 107 -4.25 4.93 -0.15
CA GLY A 107 -3.26 4.31 -1.03
C GLY A 107 -3.85 3.06 -1.66
N VAL A 108 -4.11 3.09 -2.96
CA VAL A 108 -4.69 1.97 -3.72
C VAL A 108 -3.98 1.80 -5.06
N PRO A 109 -4.04 0.63 -5.71
CA PRO A 109 -3.48 0.46 -7.05
C PRO A 109 -4.23 1.31 -8.06
N CYS A 110 -3.47 2.08 -8.84
CA CYS A 110 -4.02 2.94 -9.89
C CYS A 110 -3.23 2.77 -11.17
N VAL A 111 -3.90 2.92 -12.31
CA VAL A 111 -3.25 3.06 -13.60
C VAL A 111 -2.76 4.51 -13.73
N ILE A 112 -1.45 4.69 -13.89
CA ILE A 112 -0.80 6.00 -14.01
C ILE A 112 -0.35 6.21 -15.44
N GLY A 113 -0.91 7.22 -16.08
CA GLY A 113 -0.54 7.66 -17.42
C GLY A 113 -0.35 9.17 -17.49
N LYS A 114 -0.33 9.73 -18.70
CA LYS A 114 -0.06 11.16 -18.94
C LYS A 114 -1.02 12.12 -18.24
N ASN A 115 -2.23 11.68 -17.89
CA ASN A 115 -3.23 12.48 -17.20
C ASN A 115 -3.16 12.32 -15.66
N GLY A 116 -2.14 11.63 -15.15
CA GLY A 116 -2.04 11.25 -13.74
C GLY A 116 -2.72 9.91 -13.46
N VAL A 117 -3.58 9.86 -12.44
CA VAL A 117 -4.43 8.68 -12.16
C VAL A 117 -5.52 8.62 -13.23
N GLU A 118 -5.55 7.54 -13.99
CA GLU A 118 -6.55 7.34 -15.05
C GLU A 118 -7.60 6.28 -14.68
N GLU A 119 -7.25 5.37 -13.79
CA GLU A 119 -8.15 4.32 -13.30
C GLU A 119 -7.72 3.89 -11.89
N ILE A 120 -8.69 3.68 -11.01
CA ILE A 120 -8.50 3.04 -9.70
C ILE A 120 -8.84 1.57 -9.86
N LEU A 121 -7.90 0.69 -9.50
CA LEU A 121 -8.10 -0.75 -9.60
C LEU A 121 -8.56 -1.32 -8.26
N GLU A 122 -9.80 -1.80 -8.22
CA GLU A 122 -10.29 -2.52 -7.05
C GLU A 122 -9.81 -3.97 -7.07
N ILE A 123 -8.92 -4.33 -6.15
CA ILE A 123 -8.54 -5.72 -5.95
C ILE A 123 -9.49 -6.40 -4.95
N SER A 124 -9.71 -7.70 -5.14
CA SER A 124 -10.57 -8.48 -4.25
C SER A 124 -9.91 -8.66 -2.89
N LEU A 125 -10.37 -7.95 -1.88
CA LEU A 125 -9.91 -8.07 -0.50
C LEU A 125 -10.72 -9.14 0.25
N THR A 126 -10.07 -9.85 1.17
CA THR A 126 -10.77 -10.69 2.15
C THR A 126 -11.57 -9.80 3.11
N GLU A 127 -12.57 -10.36 3.81
CA GLU A 127 -13.37 -9.58 4.75
C GLU A 127 -12.52 -8.92 5.84
N LYS A 128 -11.50 -9.63 6.37
CA LYS A 128 -10.53 -9.06 7.31
C LYS A 128 -9.77 -7.86 6.72
N GLU A 129 -9.33 -7.97 5.47
CA GLU A 129 -8.60 -6.90 4.79
C GLU A 129 -9.50 -5.69 4.47
N LYS A 130 -10.78 -5.92 4.14
CA LYS A 130 -11.77 -4.85 3.98
C LYS A 130 -11.99 -4.09 5.28
N GLU A 131 -12.12 -4.82 6.40
CA GLU A 131 -12.27 -4.23 7.72
C GLU A 131 -11.03 -3.39 8.10
N GLN A 132 -9.82 -3.89 7.80
CA GLN A 132 -8.58 -3.15 8.01
C GLN A 132 -8.51 -1.88 7.15
N LEU A 133 -8.93 -1.95 5.88
CA LEU A 133 -9.01 -0.78 5.00
C LEU A 133 -9.99 0.25 5.55
N HIS A 134 -11.20 -0.19 5.90
CA HIS A 134 -12.23 0.67 6.47
C HIS A 134 -11.75 1.38 7.76
N ASN A 135 -11.12 0.63 8.66
CA ASN A 135 -10.55 1.20 9.88
C ASN A 135 -9.49 2.27 9.57
N SER A 136 -8.61 2.01 8.62
CA SER A 136 -7.59 2.98 8.21
C SER A 136 -8.20 4.24 7.57
N CYS A 137 -9.22 4.07 6.72
CA CYS A 137 -9.97 5.19 6.15
C CYS A 137 -10.64 6.05 7.24
N ASN A 138 -11.18 5.43 8.29
CA ASN A 138 -11.78 6.15 9.41
C ASN A 138 -10.75 6.96 10.21
N VAL A 139 -9.52 6.44 10.39
CA VAL A 139 -8.42 7.19 11.00
C VAL A 139 -8.11 8.45 10.18
N ILE A 140 -8.01 8.30 8.85
CA ILE A 140 -7.74 9.43 7.96
C ILE A 140 -8.88 10.47 8.01
N ARG A 141 -10.16 10.05 7.97
CA ARG A 141 -11.30 10.96 8.12
C ARG A 141 -11.22 11.78 9.41
N GLY A 142 -10.86 11.13 10.52
CA GLY A 142 -10.68 11.85 11.79
C GLY A 142 -9.56 12.90 11.76
N PHE A 143 -8.52 12.72 10.94
CA PHE A 143 -7.49 13.75 10.73
C PHE A 143 -8.00 14.88 9.83
N VAL A 144 -8.72 14.56 8.74
CA VAL A 144 -9.31 15.55 7.83
C VAL A 144 -10.30 16.45 8.60
N GLU A 145 -11.22 15.86 9.37
CA GLU A 145 -12.17 16.61 10.19
C GLU A 145 -11.50 17.56 11.20
N LYS A 146 -10.39 17.15 11.79
CA LYS A 146 -9.62 18.02 12.69
C LYS A 146 -8.94 19.16 11.94
N ALA A 147 -8.44 18.90 10.73
CA ALA A 147 -7.81 19.95 9.91
C ALA A 147 -8.83 21.01 9.45
N ASP A 148 -10.06 20.59 9.12
CA ASP A 148 -11.14 21.50 8.70
C ASP A 148 -11.66 22.40 9.84
N GLN A 149 -11.36 22.06 11.11
CA GLN A 149 -11.74 22.84 12.30
C GLN A 149 -10.66 23.85 12.73
N MET A 150 -9.51 23.88 12.08
CA MET A 150 -8.38 24.79 12.37
C MET A 150 -8.41 26.04 11.50
#